data_28ff12eb904d6403258c1ece1a3aff61
#
_entry.id   28ff12eb904d6403258c1ece1a3aff61
#
_cell.length_a   1.000
_cell.length_b   1.000
_cell.length_c   1.000
_cell.angle_alpha   90.00
_cell.angle_beta   90.00
_cell.angle_gamma   90.00
#
_symmetry.space_group_name_H-M   'P 1'
#
loop_
_entity.id
_entity.type
_entity.pdbx_description
1 polymer ?
#
loop_
_entity_poly.entity_id
_entity_poly.type
_entity_poly.pdbx_seq_one_letter_code
_entity_poly.pdbx_strand_id
1 'polypeptide(L)'
;MLRHKRSRPPLPDSVRTKPRKARRIFAWAVFVSIGALLVWERTSGLPKAKDDYQRYHDRSFLVVNVVDGDTVDIDAPDPPRPTTRIRLWGVDTPEVGQDGRKAMHFAAEAGDFAREKLLGRRVHVVLSPKRSRDKYGRLLAYLMLERGGRMFNEMLVAEGYGYADLRFEHHYDRQFRTLEKRARKQGLGLWAQVTPELMPEWRQRFERYAAETD
;
A
#
# COMPACT_ATOMS: atom_id res chain seq x y z
N MET A 1 -88.59 34.11 29.53
CA MET A 1 -87.10 34.21 29.66
C MET A 1 -86.54 32.81 29.67
N LEU A 2 -86.13 32.27 28.53
CA LEU A 2 -85.63 30.91 28.38
C LEU A 2 -84.12 30.97 28.18
N ARG A 3 -83.34 30.38 29.10
CA ARG A 3 -81.87 30.34 29.13
C ARG A 3 -81.42 29.15 28.29
N HIS A 4 -80.84 29.40 27.12
CA HIS A 4 -80.22 28.39 26.29
C HIS A 4 -78.89 27.93 26.92
N LYS A 5 -78.82 26.61 27.28
CA LYS A 5 -77.56 25.92 27.59
C LYS A 5 -76.83 25.55 26.34
N ARG A 6 -75.69 26.18 26.10
CA ARG A 6 -74.75 25.77 25.01
C ARG A 6 -73.98 24.52 25.49
N SER A 7 -74.17 23.41 24.80
CA SER A 7 -73.41 22.19 24.95
C SER A 7 -72.03 22.39 24.25
N ARG A 8 -70.95 22.04 24.93
CA ARG A 8 -69.58 22.01 24.37
C ARG A 8 -69.42 20.76 23.50
N PRO A 9 -68.77 20.86 22.34
CA PRO A 9 -68.45 19.68 21.52
C PRO A 9 -67.38 18.79 22.20
N PRO A 10 -67.39 17.47 21.96
CA PRO A 10 -66.41 16.54 22.49
C PRO A 10 -65.04 16.74 21.82
N LEU A 11 -63.96 16.59 22.58
CA LEU A 11 -62.57 16.60 22.14
C LEU A 11 -62.28 15.39 21.24
N PRO A 12 -61.45 15.52 20.19
CA PRO A 12 -61.12 14.40 19.34
C PRO A 12 -60.16 13.44 20.07
N ASP A 13 -60.55 12.19 20.16
CA ASP A 13 -59.71 11.04 20.50
C ASP A 13 -58.71 10.81 19.36
N SER A 14 -57.44 11.05 19.56
CA SER A 14 -56.36 10.23 18.96
C SER A 14 -54.97 10.76 19.31
N VAL A 15 -54.47 10.44 20.46
CA VAL A 15 -53.02 10.27 20.62
C VAL A 15 -52.78 8.77 20.75
N ARG A 16 -52.71 8.13 19.60
CA ARG A 16 -52.31 6.71 19.49
C ARG A 16 -50.81 6.63 19.81
N THR A 17 -50.48 6.36 21.05
CA THR A 17 -49.14 6.00 21.46
C THR A 17 -48.74 4.69 20.79
N LYS A 18 -47.78 4.74 19.89
CA LYS A 18 -47.18 3.54 19.25
C LYS A 18 -46.71 2.56 20.34
N PRO A 19 -46.98 1.26 20.19
CA PRO A 19 -46.71 0.28 21.21
C PRO A 19 -45.20 0.18 21.54
N ARG A 20 -44.89 0.20 22.82
CA ARG A 20 -43.54 0.08 23.38
C ARG A 20 -42.73 -1.11 22.82
N LYS A 21 -43.40 -2.12 22.25
CA LYS A 21 -42.80 -3.29 21.60
C LYS A 21 -42.03 -2.94 20.33
N ALA A 22 -42.50 -2.00 19.51
CA ALA A 22 -41.81 -1.59 18.27
C ALA A 22 -40.46 -0.88 18.53
N ARG A 23 -40.38 -0.10 19.62
CA ARG A 23 -39.13 0.57 20.02
C ARG A 23 -38.07 -0.42 20.53
N ARG A 24 -38.48 -1.49 21.17
CA ARG A 24 -37.56 -2.55 21.64
C ARG A 24 -37.01 -3.38 20.49
N ILE A 25 -37.85 -3.73 19.50
CA ILE A 25 -37.39 -4.48 18.30
C ILE A 25 -36.41 -3.63 17.49
N PHE A 26 -36.65 -2.33 17.33
CA PHE A 26 -35.75 -1.44 16.62
C PHE A 26 -34.41 -1.29 17.34
N ALA A 27 -34.41 -1.18 18.67
CA ALA A 27 -33.18 -1.14 19.46
C ALA A 27 -32.35 -2.43 19.33
N TRP A 28 -33.00 -3.60 19.37
CA TRP A 28 -32.34 -4.90 19.17
C TRP A 28 -31.79 -5.07 17.76
N ALA A 29 -32.49 -4.61 16.72
CA ALA A 29 -31.99 -4.64 15.33
C ALA A 29 -30.74 -3.78 15.15
N VAL A 30 -30.71 -2.60 15.76
CA VAL A 30 -29.53 -1.72 15.73
C VAL A 30 -28.34 -2.33 16.48
N PHE A 31 -28.58 -2.96 17.66
CA PHE A 31 -27.50 -3.64 18.41
C PHE A 31 -26.95 -4.86 17.65
N VAL A 32 -27.80 -5.65 17.00
CA VAL A 32 -27.37 -6.78 16.16
C VAL A 32 -26.60 -6.30 14.94
N SER A 33 -27.03 -5.19 14.29
CA SER A 33 -26.33 -4.62 13.15
C SER A 33 -24.97 -4.04 13.54
N ILE A 34 -24.86 -3.36 14.68
CA ILE A 34 -23.58 -2.84 15.20
C ILE A 34 -22.68 -4.02 15.60
N GLY A 35 -23.22 -5.05 16.26
CA GLY A 35 -22.49 -6.27 16.59
C GLY A 35 -21.97 -7.00 15.35
N ALA A 36 -22.79 -7.11 14.30
CA ALA A 36 -22.39 -7.70 13.02
C ALA A 36 -21.32 -6.84 12.30
N LEU A 37 -21.42 -5.51 12.37
CA LEU A 37 -20.43 -4.59 11.80
C LEU A 37 -19.09 -4.70 12.53
N LEU A 38 -19.10 -4.77 13.86
CA LEU A 38 -17.89 -4.95 14.68
C LEU A 38 -17.24 -6.33 14.50
N VAL A 39 -18.06 -7.37 14.28
CA VAL A 39 -17.56 -8.71 13.91
C VAL A 39 -17.03 -8.70 12.47
N TRP A 40 -17.70 -8.02 11.54
CA TRP A 40 -17.21 -7.83 10.16
C TRP A 40 -15.89 -7.07 10.12
N GLU A 41 -15.74 -5.96 10.86
CA GLU A 41 -14.45 -5.25 10.98
C GLU A 41 -13.37 -6.13 11.61
N ARG A 42 -13.74 -6.99 12.55
CA ARG A 42 -12.79 -7.90 13.21
C ARG A 42 -12.39 -9.09 12.34
N THR A 43 -13.25 -9.53 11.42
CA THR A 43 -13.02 -10.66 10.51
C THR A 43 -12.53 -10.24 9.13
N SER A 44 -12.84 -9.02 8.67
CA SER A 44 -12.33 -8.42 7.44
C SER A 44 -11.01 -7.66 7.63
N GLY A 45 -10.42 -7.77 8.83
CA GLY A 45 -9.14 -7.14 9.15
C GLY A 45 -8.04 -7.58 8.17
N LEU A 46 -7.39 -6.62 7.53
CA LEU A 46 -6.10 -6.83 6.86
C LEU A 46 -5.22 -7.69 7.78
N PRO A 47 -4.50 -8.69 7.26
CA PRO A 47 -3.62 -9.52 8.07
C PRO A 47 -2.79 -8.61 8.97
N LYS A 48 -2.84 -8.83 10.27
CA LYS A 48 -2.09 -8.01 11.22
C LYS A 48 -0.61 -8.13 10.88
N ALA A 49 0.14 -7.05 10.97
CA ALA A 49 1.58 -7.02 10.66
C ALA A 49 2.37 -8.20 11.28
N LYS A 50 1.91 -8.71 12.43
CA LYS A 50 2.45 -9.90 13.09
C LYS A 50 2.24 -11.19 12.27
N ASP A 51 1.07 -11.32 11.63
CA ASP A 51 0.75 -12.52 10.83
C ASP A 51 1.56 -12.52 9.52
N ASP A 52 1.74 -11.36 8.89
CA ASP A 52 2.61 -11.21 7.72
C ASP A 52 4.06 -11.54 8.06
N TYR A 53 4.57 -11.06 9.20
CA TYR A 53 5.92 -11.31 9.63
C TYR A 53 6.17 -12.81 9.81
N GLN A 54 5.28 -13.53 10.50
CA GLN A 54 5.39 -14.98 10.69
C GLN A 54 5.26 -15.74 9.37
N ARG A 55 4.49 -15.23 8.42
CA ARG A 55 4.20 -15.90 7.15
C ARG A 55 5.29 -15.72 6.11
N TYR A 56 5.92 -14.53 6.05
CA TYR A 56 6.79 -14.17 4.95
C TYR A 56 8.24 -13.90 5.35
N HIS A 57 8.49 -13.40 6.59
CA HIS A 57 9.83 -12.97 6.99
C HIS A 57 10.80 -14.15 7.05
N ASP A 58 12.00 -13.96 6.49
CA ASP A 58 13.09 -14.95 6.37
C ASP A 58 12.64 -16.28 5.71
N ARG A 59 11.66 -16.21 4.80
CA ARG A 59 11.20 -17.33 4.00
C ARG A 59 11.48 -17.13 2.53
N SER A 60 11.61 -18.26 1.82
CA SER A 60 11.91 -18.28 0.40
C SER A 60 10.66 -18.55 -0.44
N PHE A 61 10.44 -17.74 -1.47
CA PHE A 61 9.32 -17.83 -2.41
C PHE A 61 9.80 -17.72 -3.83
N LEU A 62 9.09 -18.34 -4.78
CA LEU A 62 9.33 -18.20 -6.20
C LEU A 62 8.70 -16.89 -6.68
N VAL A 63 9.44 -16.08 -7.44
CA VAL A 63 8.87 -14.93 -8.16
C VAL A 63 8.17 -15.43 -9.42
N VAL A 64 6.87 -15.30 -9.47
CA VAL A 64 6.02 -15.80 -10.58
C VAL A 64 5.62 -14.74 -11.58
N ASN A 65 5.74 -13.45 -11.19
CA ASN A 65 5.46 -12.33 -12.08
C ASN A 65 6.27 -11.10 -11.66
N VAL A 66 6.66 -10.28 -12.64
CA VAL A 66 7.29 -8.96 -12.45
C VAL A 66 6.36 -7.94 -13.09
N VAL A 67 5.78 -7.06 -12.28
CA VAL A 67 4.84 -6.03 -12.72
C VAL A 67 5.61 -4.85 -13.32
N ASP A 68 6.61 -4.37 -12.57
CA ASP A 68 7.53 -3.29 -12.93
C ASP A 68 8.88 -3.50 -12.22
N GLY A 69 9.75 -2.48 -12.22
CA GLY A 69 11.08 -2.60 -11.62
C GLY A 69 11.09 -2.84 -10.12
N ASP A 70 10.05 -2.45 -9.39
CA ASP A 70 9.97 -2.54 -7.93
C ASP A 70 8.73 -3.24 -7.38
N THR A 71 7.94 -3.87 -8.26
CA THR A 71 6.72 -4.59 -7.88
C THR A 71 6.70 -5.98 -8.51
N VAL A 72 6.63 -7.02 -7.67
CA VAL A 72 6.62 -8.41 -8.10
C VAL A 72 5.50 -9.21 -7.41
N ASP A 73 5.14 -10.36 -7.98
CA ASP A 73 4.24 -11.34 -7.36
C ASP A 73 5.02 -12.62 -7.03
N ILE A 74 4.81 -13.17 -5.83
CA ILE A 74 5.40 -14.42 -5.35
C ILE A 74 4.36 -15.53 -5.25
N ASP A 75 4.81 -16.81 -5.26
CA ASP A 75 4.01 -18.04 -5.21
C ASP A 75 3.36 -18.33 -3.85
N ALA A 76 2.95 -17.30 -3.14
CA ALA A 76 2.26 -17.41 -1.86
C ALA A 76 0.84 -16.84 -1.98
N PRO A 77 -0.24 -17.58 -1.68
CA PRO A 77 -1.59 -17.06 -1.73
C PRO A 77 -1.80 -15.90 -0.75
N ASP A 78 -2.49 -14.84 -1.18
CA ASP A 78 -2.89 -13.68 -0.35
C ASP A 78 -4.35 -13.35 -0.68
N PRO A 79 -5.32 -14.06 -0.07
CA PRO A 79 -6.72 -13.98 -0.46
C PRO A 79 -7.24 -12.55 -0.55
N PRO A 80 -8.04 -12.22 -1.60
CA PRO A 80 -8.59 -13.15 -2.61
C PRO A 80 -7.65 -13.50 -3.77
N ARG A 81 -6.38 -13.10 -3.73
CA ARG A 81 -5.40 -13.35 -4.82
C ARG A 81 -4.70 -14.69 -4.64
N PRO A 82 -4.38 -15.41 -5.74
CA PRO A 82 -3.59 -16.63 -5.68
C PRO A 82 -2.10 -16.39 -5.37
N THR A 83 -1.64 -15.15 -5.51
CA THR A 83 -0.25 -14.71 -5.30
C THR A 83 -0.18 -13.53 -4.34
N THR A 84 0.95 -13.33 -3.69
CA THR A 84 1.22 -12.15 -2.87
C THR A 84 1.99 -11.12 -3.70
N ARG A 85 1.44 -9.91 -3.77
CA ARG A 85 2.13 -8.77 -4.40
C ARG A 85 3.05 -8.09 -3.43
N ILE A 86 4.32 -7.96 -3.82
CA ILE A 86 5.37 -7.27 -3.07
C ILE A 86 5.69 -5.95 -3.75
N ARG A 87 5.75 -4.87 -2.98
CA ARG A 87 6.37 -3.60 -3.32
C ARG A 87 7.72 -3.52 -2.62
N LEU A 88 8.78 -3.37 -3.37
CA LEU A 88 10.12 -3.25 -2.81
C LEU A 88 10.23 -2.01 -1.93
N TRP A 89 10.64 -2.18 -0.69
CA TRP A 89 10.73 -1.07 0.25
C TRP A 89 12.00 -0.27 0.05
N GLY A 90 11.86 1.06 0.13
CA GLY A 90 12.98 2.00 0.09
C GLY A 90 13.54 2.28 -1.30
N VAL A 91 12.96 1.74 -2.35
CA VAL A 91 13.29 2.03 -3.74
C VAL A 91 12.05 2.40 -4.54
N ASP A 92 12.19 3.27 -5.51
CA ASP A 92 11.13 3.68 -6.43
C ASP A 92 11.68 3.66 -7.85
N THR A 93 11.17 2.77 -8.69
CA THR A 93 11.59 2.72 -10.10
C THR A 93 10.69 3.59 -10.97
N PRO A 94 11.15 4.05 -12.13
CA PRO A 94 10.30 4.74 -13.08
C PRO A 94 9.09 3.87 -13.45
N GLU A 95 7.90 4.49 -13.45
CA GLU A 95 6.62 3.82 -13.67
C GLU A 95 6.43 3.42 -15.13
N VAL A 96 6.00 2.20 -15.38
CA VAL A 96 5.51 1.78 -16.70
C VAL A 96 4.18 2.49 -17.00
N GLY A 97 3.99 2.94 -18.23
CA GLY A 97 2.76 3.61 -18.63
C GLY A 97 1.54 2.69 -18.49
N GLN A 98 0.48 3.18 -17.87
CA GLN A 98 -0.81 2.49 -17.73
C GLN A 98 -1.96 3.50 -17.85
N ASP A 99 -3.13 3.04 -18.30
CA ASP A 99 -4.36 3.84 -18.35
C ASP A 99 -4.20 5.20 -19.08
N GLY A 100 -3.51 5.19 -20.22
CA GLY A 100 -3.28 6.38 -21.04
C GLY A 100 -2.12 7.28 -20.56
N ARG A 101 -1.48 6.97 -19.44
CA ARG A 101 -0.24 7.63 -19.01
C ARG A 101 0.96 7.07 -19.77
N LYS A 102 1.85 7.95 -20.22
CA LYS A 102 3.11 7.54 -20.84
C LYS A 102 4.04 6.87 -19.83
N ALA A 103 4.82 5.90 -20.28
CA ALA A 103 5.91 5.35 -19.50
C ALA A 103 6.91 6.46 -19.14
N MET A 104 7.43 6.42 -17.93
CA MET A 104 8.52 7.30 -17.51
C MET A 104 9.82 6.90 -18.17
N HIS A 105 10.75 7.85 -18.25
CA HIS A 105 12.12 7.59 -18.69
C HIS A 105 12.73 6.45 -17.87
N PHE A 106 13.35 5.48 -18.56
CA PHE A 106 14.00 4.31 -17.97
C PHE A 106 13.08 3.26 -17.31
N ALA A 107 11.77 3.32 -17.54
CA ALA A 107 10.81 2.36 -16.94
C ALA A 107 10.94 0.95 -17.53
N ALA A 108 11.17 0.85 -18.84
CA ALA A 108 11.34 -0.44 -19.52
C ALA A 108 12.61 -1.14 -19.02
N GLU A 109 13.73 -0.42 -18.98
CA GLU A 109 15.03 -0.92 -18.55
C GLU A 109 15.01 -1.41 -17.09
N ALA A 110 14.33 -0.67 -16.19
CA ALA A 110 14.15 -1.08 -14.80
C ALA A 110 13.30 -2.36 -14.70
N GLY A 111 12.22 -2.46 -15.49
CA GLY A 111 11.37 -3.64 -15.55
C GLY A 111 12.11 -4.86 -16.12
N ASP A 112 12.92 -4.67 -17.16
CA ASP A 112 13.70 -5.76 -17.79
C ASP A 112 14.79 -6.26 -16.85
N PHE A 113 15.49 -5.36 -16.14
CA PHE A 113 16.43 -5.72 -15.10
C PHE A 113 15.78 -6.56 -13.98
N ALA A 114 14.60 -6.14 -13.53
CA ALA A 114 13.86 -6.92 -12.52
C ALA A 114 13.46 -8.30 -13.05
N ARG A 115 13.00 -8.42 -14.29
CA ARG A 115 12.66 -9.71 -14.92
C ARG A 115 13.88 -10.62 -15.03
N GLU A 116 15.00 -10.11 -15.51
CA GLU A 116 16.25 -10.88 -15.62
C GLU A 116 16.72 -11.43 -14.28
N LYS A 117 16.65 -10.62 -13.23
CA LYS A 117 17.18 -10.99 -11.91
C LYS A 117 16.23 -11.82 -11.07
N LEU A 118 14.90 -11.67 -11.24
CA LEU A 118 13.92 -12.22 -10.30
C LEU A 118 12.98 -13.26 -10.89
N LEU A 119 12.52 -13.10 -12.15
CA LEU A 119 11.47 -13.95 -12.71
C LEU A 119 11.91 -15.42 -12.76
N GLY A 120 11.07 -16.30 -12.20
CA GLY A 120 11.35 -17.73 -12.12
C GLY A 120 12.43 -18.12 -11.10
N ARG A 121 12.90 -17.17 -10.27
CA ARG A 121 13.88 -17.43 -9.23
C ARG A 121 13.26 -17.40 -7.86
N ARG A 122 13.87 -18.13 -6.93
CA ARG A 122 13.52 -18.05 -5.50
C ARG A 122 14.25 -16.89 -4.85
N VAL A 123 13.51 -16.13 -4.05
CA VAL A 123 14.03 -15.01 -3.27
C VAL A 123 13.70 -15.18 -1.79
N HIS A 124 14.53 -14.68 -0.90
CA HIS A 124 14.21 -14.56 0.51
C HIS A 124 13.58 -13.22 0.81
N VAL A 125 12.41 -13.24 1.46
CA VAL A 125 11.64 -12.07 1.80
C VAL A 125 12.02 -11.58 3.19
N VAL A 126 12.46 -10.33 3.29
CA VAL A 126 12.80 -9.67 4.56
C VAL A 126 11.83 -8.52 4.81
N LEU A 127 11.03 -8.63 5.88
CA LEU A 127 10.06 -7.61 6.28
C LEU A 127 10.59 -6.71 7.39
N SER A 128 10.13 -5.47 7.41
CA SER A 128 10.27 -4.62 8.59
C SER A 128 9.23 -5.01 9.65
N PRO A 129 9.62 -5.14 10.93
CA PRO A 129 8.68 -5.50 11.98
C PRO A 129 7.64 -4.41 12.27
N LYS A 130 7.89 -3.16 11.86
CA LYS A 130 7.01 -2.02 12.14
C LYS A 130 5.88 -1.85 11.13
N ARG A 131 6.11 -2.25 9.87
CA ARG A 131 5.15 -2.06 8.79
C ARG A 131 5.34 -3.12 7.73
N SER A 132 4.31 -3.95 7.52
CA SER A 132 4.35 -5.04 6.55
C SER A 132 3.65 -4.71 5.23
N ARG A 133 2.68 -3.78 5.22
CA ARG A 133 1.90 -3.48 4.01
C ARG A 133 1.73 -1.97 3.77
N ASP A 134 1.56 -1.62 2.50
CA ASP A 134 1.17 -0.28 2.10
C ASP A 134 -0.36 -0.08 2.12
N LYS A 135 -0.82 1.12 1.76
CA LYS A 135 -2.26 1.47 1.70
C LYS A 135 -3.05 0.70 0.63
N TYR A 136 -2.38 0.04 -0.32
CA TYR A 136 -3.00 -0.78 -1.37
C TYR A 136 -2.99 -2.27 -1.01
N GLY A 137 -2.50 -2.64 0.18
CA GLY A 137 -2.39 -4.01 0.65
C GLY A 137 -1.19 -4.78 0.09
N ARG A 138 -0.26 -4.14 -0.64
CA ARG A 138 0.96 -4.80 -1.11
C ARG A 138 1.91 -5.02 0.05
N LEU A 139 2.57 -6.19 0.08
CA LEU A 139 3.59 -6.50 1.07
C LEU A 139 4.82 -5.63 0.84
N LEU A 140 5.30 -4.94 1.87
CA LEU A 140 6.52 -4.11 1.82
C LEU A 140 7.72 -4.95 2.26
N ALA A 141 8.67 -5.21 1.34
CA ALA A 141 9.76 -6.12 1.61
C ALA A 141 11.09 -5.69 0.97
N TYR A 142 12.16 -6.23 1.53
CA TYR A 142 13.45 -6.35 0.88
C TYR A 142 13.58 -7.78 0.34
N LEU A 143 14.07 -7.94 -0.88
CA LEU A 143 14.28 -9.23 -1.51
C LEU A 143 15.76 -9.55 -1.56
N MET A 144 16.15 -10.65 -0.90
CA MET A 144 17.50 -11.19 -1.02
C MET A 144 17.50 -12.25 -2.12
N LEU A 145 18.44 -12.18 -3.07
CA LEU A 145 18.54 -13.16 -4.16
C LEU A 145 18.83 -14.56 -3.67
N GLU A 146 19.50 -14.65 -2.54
CA GLU A 146 19.74 -15.88 -1.77
C GLU A 146 19.81 -15.53 -0.28
N ARG A 147 19.70 -16.51 0.59
CA ARG A 147 19.70 -16.26 2.04
C ARG A 147 21.03 -15.63 2.46
N GLY A 148 20.97 -14.41 3.02
CA GLY A 148 22.15 -13.63 3.39
C GLY A 148 23.00 -13.12 2.20
N GLY A 149 22.47 -13.27 0.97
CA GLY A 149 23.11 -12.79 -0.24
C GLY A 149 22.82 -11.32 -0.58
N ARG A 150 22.96 -10.98 -1.86
CA ARG A 150 22.75 -9.61 -2.34
C ARG A 150 21.28 -9.22 -2.26
N MET A 151 21.00 -8.01 -1.78
CA MET A 151 19.68 -7.41 -1.74
C MET A 151 19.32 -6.81 -3.11
N PHE A 152 18.21 -7.24 -3.70
CA PHE A 152 17.78 -6.73 -4.99
C PHE A 152 17.40 -5.24 -4.95
N ASN A 153 16.74 -4.79 -3.86
CA ASN A 153 16.44 -3.37 -3.64
C ASN A 153 17.72 -2.50 -3.71
N GLU A 154 18.80 -2.99 -3.09
CA GLU A 154 20.09 -2.33 -3.11
C GLU A 154 20.70 -2.28 -4.53
N MET A 155 20.58 -3.37 -5.29
CA MET A 155 21.07 -3.43 -6.67
C MET A 155 20.37 -2.42 -7.56
N LEU A 156 19.04 -2.28 -7.45
CA LEU A 156 18.29 -1.28 -8.22
C LEU A 156 18.84 0.14 -8.02
N VAL A 157 19.13 0.50 -6.77
CA VAL A 157 19.65 1.83 -6.45
C VAL A 157 21.13 1.97 -6.88
N ALA A 158 21.96 0.97 -6.59
CA ALA A 158 23.38 1.01 -6.82
C ALA A 158 23.74 1.03 -8.33
N GLU A 159 22.96 0.35 -9.15
CA GLU A 159 23.16 0.25 -10.60
C GLU A 159 22.33 1.29 -11.37
N GLY A 160 21.55 2.15 -10.65
CA GLY A 160 20.81 3.25 -11.24
C GLY A 160 19.53 2.85 -11.97
N TYR A 161 18.89 1.75 -11.56
CA TYR A 161 17.56 1.35 -12.07
C TYR A 161 16.40 1.92 -11.27
N GLY A 162 16.66 2.55 -10.11
CA GLY A 162 15.65 3.16 -9.26
C GLY A 162 16.21 4.25 -8.37
N TYR A 163 15.33 5.07 -7.85
CA TYR A 163 15.60 6.11 -6.87
C TYR A 163 15.57 5.54 -5.46
N ALA A 164 16.43 6.02 -4.55
CA ALA A 164 16.21 5.83 -3.12
C ALA A 164 14.92 6.54 -2.72
N ASP A 165 13.95 5.82 -2.16
CA ASP A 165 12.64 6.39 -1.80
C ASP A 165 12.74 7.20 -0.50
N LEU A 166 12.84 8.51 -0.63
CA LEU A 166 13.01 9.45 0.47
C LEU A 166 11.69 9.82 1.18
N ARG A 167 10.56 9.29 0.72
CA ARG A 167 9.23 9.60 1.29
C ARG A 167 8.98 8.90 2.62
N PHE A 168 9.74 7.83 2.90
CA PHE A 168 9.51 6.98 4.07
C PHE A 168 10.83 6.57 4.70
N GLU A 169 10.92 6.68 6.04
CA GLU A 169 12.05 6.13 6.78
C GLU A 169 12.03 4.60 6.76
N HIS A 170 13.17 3.98 6.51
CA HIS A 170 13.35 2.54 6.53
C HIS A 170 14.76 2.15 7.00
N HIS A 171 14.95 0.86 7.31
CA HIS A 171 16.20 0.38 7.92
C HIS A 171 17.45 0.71 7.10
N TYR A 172 17.35 0.69 5.76
CA TYR A 172 18.48 0.92 4.85
C TYR A 172 18.51 2.32 4.23
N ASP A 173 17.76 3.29 4.76
CA ASP A 173 17.63 4.65 4.18
C ASP A 173 18.99 5.31 3.92
N ARG A 174 19.86 5.37 4.94
CA ARG A 174 21.21 5.97 4.80
C ARG A 174 22.06 5.24 3.76
N GLN A 175 21.99 3.92 3.74
CA GLN A 175 22.74 3.11 2.77
C GLN A 175 22.27 3.39 1.34
N PHE A 176 20.95 3.39 1.10
CA PHE A 176 20.39 3.63 -0.23
C PHE A 176 20.70 5.04 -0.74
N ARG A 177 20.62 6.06 0.11
CA ARG A 177 21.06 7.42 -0.25
C ARG A 177 22.53 7.46 -0.66
N THR A 178 23.38 6.73 0.03
CA THR A 178 24.81 6.67 -0.30
C THR A 178 25.06 5.98 -1.64
N LEU A 179 24.36 4.89 -1.91
CA LEU A 179 24.43 4.16 -3.18
C LEU A 179 23.91 5.01 -4.34
N GLU A 180 22.76 5.64 -4.17
CA GLU A 180 22.22 6.57 -5.17
C GLU A 180 23.20 7.71 -5.50
N LYS A 181 23.79 8.34 -4.48
CA LYS A 181 24.81 9.40 -4.69
C LYS A 181 26.00 8.90 -5.52
N ARG A 182 26.43 7.65 -5.31
CA ARG A 182 27.49 7.04 -6.11
C ARG A 182 27.05 6.76 -7.55
N ALA A 183 25.87 6.13 -7.72
CA ALA A 183 25.31 5.84 -9.04
C ALA A 183 25.13 7.13 -9.86
N ARG A 184 24.61 8.19 -9.24
CA ARG A 184 24.44 9.52 -9.84
C ARG A 184 25.77 10.14 -10.26
N LYS A 185 26.80 10.09 -9.40
CA LYS A 185 28.13 10.61 -9.71
C LYS A 185 28.80 9.88 -10.89
N GLN A 186 28.49 8.59 -11.05
CA GLN A 186 29.04 7.74 -12.11
C GLN A 186 28.17 7.74 -13.38
N GLY A 187 27.01 8.40 -13.39
CA GLY A 187 26.08 8.40 -14.51
C GLY A 187 25.53 7.01 -14.84
N LEU A 188 25.29 6.15 -13.81
CA LEU A 188 24.81 4.79 -14.03
C LEU A 188 23.31 4.76 -14.31
N GLY A 189 22.89 3.89 -15.22
CA GLY A 189 21.49 3.64 -15.53
C GLY A 189 20.72 4.92 -15.87
N LEU A 190 19.61 5.17 -15.18
CA LEU A 190 18.78 6.38 -15.39
C LEU A 190 19.56 7.69 -15.21
N TRP A 191 20.62 7.68 -14.37
CA TRP A 191 21.43 8.89 -14.07
C TRP A 191 22.29 9.37 -15.23
N ALA A 192 22.46 8.57 -16.29
CA ALA A 192 23.19 8.98 -17.49
C ALA A 192 22.48 10.12 -18.26
N GLN A 193 21.14 10.13 -18.25
CA GLN A 193 20.34 11.02 -19.09
C GLN A 193 19.13 11.64 -18.40
N VAL A 194 18.86 11.32 -17.11
CA VAL A 194 17.73 11.87 -16.41
C VAL A 194 17.88 13.37 -16.13
N THR A 195 16.86 14.14 -16.50
CA THR A 195 16.73 15.54 -16.11
C THR A 195 15.68 15.66 -15.00
N PRO A 196 15.63 16.78 -14.25
CA PRO A 196 14.61 16.97 -13.21
C PRO A 196 13.17 16.72 -13.70
N GLU A 197 12.85 17.11 -14.95
CA GLU A 197 11.53 16.98 -15.54
C GLU A 197 11.16 15.52 -15.84
N LEU A 198 12.14 14.65 -16.02
CA LEU A 198 11.95 13.22 -16.27
C LEU A 198 11.81 12.41 -14.97
N MET A 199 12.10 13.02 -13.82
CA MET A 199 11.95 12.37 -12.51
C MET A 199 10.49 12.28 -12.07
N PRO A 200 10.14 11.35 -11.17
CA PRO A 200 8.83 11.34 -10.52
C PRO A 200 8.55 12.68 -9.80
N GLU A 201 7.30 13.13 -9.78
CA GLU A 201 6.92 14.41 -9.15
C GLU A 201 7.41 14.57 -7.71
N TRP A 202 7.37 13.48 -6.92
CA TRP A 202 7.85 13.51 -5.55
C TRP A 202 9.36 13.78 -5.51
N ARG A 203 10.13 13.22 -6.46
CA ARG A 203 11.57 13.42 -6.54
C ARG A 203 11.91 14.84 -7.00
N GLN A 204 11.21 15.36 -7.98
CA GLN A 204 11.35 16.76 -8.42
C GLN A 204 11.17 17.75 -7.25
N ARG A 205 10.20 17.48 -6.35
CA ARG A 205 9.99 18.30 -5.14
C ARG A 205 11.20 18.24 -4.20
N PHE A 206 11.77 17.07 -3.99
CA PHE A 206 12.99 16.92 -3.17
C PHE A 206 14.20 17.64 -3.76
N GLU A 207 14.41 17.53 -5.07
CA GLU A 207 15.54 18.20 -5.73
C GLU A 207 15.41 19.73 -5.65
N ARG A 208 14.20 20.27 -5.85
CA ARG A 208 13.96 21.72 -5.69
C ARG A 208 14.23 22.19 -4.26
N TYR A 209 13.70 21.48 -3.27
CA TYR A 209 13.91 21.83 -1.87
C TYR A 209 15.40 21.81 -1.47
N ALA A 210 16.15 20.82 -1.94
CA ALA A 210 17.59 20.74 -1.70
C ALA A 210 18.34 21.93 -2.31
N ALA A 211 17.99 22.32 -3.55
CA ALA A 211 18.60 23.46 -4.23
C ALA A 211 18.30 24.84 -3.59
N GLU A 212 17.21 24.96 -2.84
CA GLU A 212 16.82 26.18 -2.12
C GLU A 212 17.51 26.29 -0.75
N THR A 213 18.06 25.19 -0.23
CA THR A 213 18.64 25.13 1.14
C THR A 213 20.18 25.03 1.15
N ASP A 214 20.83 24.84 -0.01
CA ASP A 214 22.28 24.91 -0.19
C ASP A 214 22.72 26.32 -0.62
#